data_7e84672b09a8a68665b99fa4cabdd9fb
#
_entry.id   7e84672b09a8a68665b99fa4cabdd9fb
#
_cell.length_a   1.000
_cell.length_b   1.000
_cell.length_c   1.000
_cell.angle_alpha   90.00
_cell.angle_beta   90.00
_cell.angle_gamma   90.00
#
_symmetry.space_group_name_H-M   'P 1'
#
loop_
_entity.id
_entity.type
_entity.pdbx_description
1 polymer ?
#
loop_
_entity_poly.entity_id
_entity_poly.type
_entity_poly.pdbx_seq_one_letter_code
_entity_poly.pdbx_strand_id
1 'polypeptide(L)'
;MIFDQRGVPVGSHQLEHKQIYPQAGWVEHDPMEIWSKTKDVVRGAMAKAKVAASDIAAIGVTNQRETTLVWDRETGKPYCNAVVWQDTRTNEIIRDLGREGGQDRIRKKVGLPLATYFSGPKLRWILENVEGVREAADRGRALFGNIDTWLIWNLTGGVDGGKHITDVTNASRTMLMDLKTLAWDQGICDLMDIPIGMLPEIRTSSEVYGRTVAKGPFGDDIPVAGDLGDQQAATVGQTCFEPGEAKNTYGTGCFMLLNTGSRIVQSRHGLITTLCYQFGGAEPVYALEGSIAITGALVQWLRDNLKLIDTAPEIEDLARTVKDNGGIYFVPAFSGLFAPYWRDDARGAIVGLTRYVNRGHFARAVLEATAFQTREVLDAMNADSGVELKSLKVDGGMVGNDLLMQFQADVLGVPVIRPTVPETTALGAAYAAGYAVGFWKSQKEMRLNWKTEKTWHPDPQSIAGTELYAKWKKAVSRTFDWATVD
;
A
#
# COMPACT_ATOMS: atom_id res chain seq x y z
N MET A 1 16.21 -3.02 -7.02
CA MET A 1 16.17 -3.46 -8.45
C MET A 1 16.79 -2.37 -9.31
N ILE A 2 17.35 -2.73 -10.47
CA ILE A 2 17.92 -1.80 -11.44
C ILE A 2 17.18 -2.01 -12.76
N PHE A 3 16.74 -0.92 -13.37
CA PHE A 3 15.96 -0.93 -14.61
C PHE A 3 16.71 -0.19 -15.73
N ASP A 4 16.59 -0.69 -16.97
CA ASP A 4 17.06 0.03 -18.15
C ASP A 4 16.01 1.04 -18.64
N GLN A 5 16.33 1.79 -19.69
CA GLN A 5 15.44 2.82 -20.26
C GLN A 5 14.13 2.26 -20.82
N ARG A 6 14.08 0.96 -21.11
CA ARG A 6 12.84 0.26 -21.55
C ARG A 6 11.98 -0.19 -20.36
N GLY A 7 12.38 0.11 -19.10
CA GLY A 7 11.71 -0.35 -17.90
C GLY A 7 11.91 -1.84 -17.61
N VAL A 8 12.91 -2.47 -18.22
CA VAL A 8 13.22 -3.88 -18.01
C VAL A 8 14.20 -4.03 -16.84
N PRO A 9 13.94 -4.92 -15.86
CA PRO A 9 14.86 -5.15 -14.76
C PRO A 9 16.15 -5.83 -15.28
N VAL A 10 17.31 -5.22 -15.03
CA VAL A 10 18.63 -5.74 -15.41
C VAL A 10 19.40 -6.34 -14.23
N GLY A 11 18.97 -6.06 -13.01
CA GLY A 11 19.50 -6.66 -11.79
C GLY A 11 18.58 -6.47 -10.61
N SER A 12 18.54 -7.49 -9.73
CA SER A 12 17.75 -7.46 -8.52
C SER A 12 18.40 -8.21 -7.38
N HIS A 13 18.21 -7.73 -6.16
CA HIS A 13 18.55 -8.46 -4.95
C HIS A 13 17.49 -8.19 -3.88
N GLN A 14 17.20 -9.21 -3.08
CA GLN A 14 16.16 -9.17 -2.07
C GLN A 14 16.66 -9.85 -0.80
N LEU A 15 16.36 -9.26 0.35
CA LEU A 15 16.61 -9.82 1.67
C LEU A 15 15.37 -9.57 2.55
N GLU A 16 14.97 -10.56 3.29
CA GLU A 16 13.94 -10.43 4.31
C GLU A 16 14.50 -9.75 5.55
N HIS A 17 13.67 -9.01 6.30
CA HIS A 17 13.98 -8.48 7.62
C HIS A 17 13.02 -9.07 8.66
N LYS A 18 13.46 -9.06 9.90
CA LYS A 18 12.73 -9.67 11.00
C LYS A 18 11.43 -8.93 11.29
N GLN A 19 10.33 -9.69 11.44
CA GLN A 19 9.08 -9.22 12.02
C GLN A 19 9.15 -9.40 13.53
N ILE A 20 8.86 -8.36 14.30
CA ILE A 20 8.94 -8.36 15.75
C ILE A 20 7.53 -8.19 16.31
N TYR A 21 7.11 -9.10 17.18
CA TYR A 21 5.79 -9.12 17.80
C TYR A 21 5.94 -9.06 19.33
N PRO A 22 6.09 -7.85 19.94
CA PRO A 22 6.33 -7.73 21.38
C PRO A 22 5.17 -8.24 22.23
N GLN A 23 3.94 -8.01 21.76
CA GLN A 23 2.70 -8.51 22.38
C GLN A 23 1.56 -8.57 21.35
N ALA A 24 0.38 -9.08 21.78
CA ALA A 24 -0.77 -9.21 20.90
C ALA A 24 -1.16 -7.85 20.26
N GLY A 25 -1.29 -7.83 18.94
CA GLY A 25 -1.62 -6.63 18.16
C GLY A 25 -0.46 -5.66 17.92
N TRP A 26 0.73 -5.90 18.48
CA TRP A 26 1.91 -5.08 18.25
C TRP A 26 2.79 -5.67 17.16
N VAL A 27 3.23 -4.82 16.23
CA VAL A 27 4.10 -5.22 15.12
C VAL A 27 5.19 -4.16 14.95
N GLU A 28 6.45 -4.59 14.99
CA GLU A 28 7.60 -3.71 14.93
C GLU A 28 8.66 -4.21 13.94
N HIS A 29 9.42 -3.27 13.40
CA HIS A 29 10.62 -3.54 12.61
C HIS A 29 11.82 -2.81 13.21
N ASP A 30 13.02 -3.41 13.14
CA ASP A 30 14.27 -2.74 13.50
C ASP A 30 14.75 -1.83 12.35
N PRO A 31 14.75 -0.48 12.52
CA PRO A 31 15.20 0.44 11.47
C PRO A 31 16.68 0.25 11.09
N MET A 32 17.51 -0.20 12.03
CA MET A 32 18.93 -0.43 11.77
C MET A 32 19.15 -1.69 10.94
N GLU A 33 18.35 -2.74 11.15
CA GLU A 33 18.33 -3.92 10.28
C GLU A 33 17.89 -3.55 8.86
N ILE A 34 16.78 -2.76 8.71
CA ILE A 34 16.32 -2.28 7.42
C ILE A 34 17.44 -1.54 6.69
N TRP A 35 18.11 -0.60 7.35
CA TRP A 35 19.23 0.15 6.75
C TRP A 35 20.40 -0.75 6.39
N SER A 36 20.77 -1.70 7.24
CA SER A 36 21.85 -2.64 6.95
C SER A 36 21.56 -3.49 5.73
N LYS A 37 20.35 -4.06 5.66
CA LYS A 37 19.89 -4.86 4.50
C LYS A 37 19.75 -4.04 3.23
N THR A 38 19.33 -2.77 3.34
CA THR A 38 19.31 -1.85 2.21
C THR A 38 20.70 -1.71 1.59
N LYS A 39 21.75 -1.56 2.40
CA LYS A 39 23.13 -1.51 1.89
C LYS A 39 23.52 -2.79 1.17
N ASP A 40 23.12 -3.94 1.70
CA ASP A 40 23.47 -5.24 1.12
C ASP A 40 22.69 -5.52 -0.18
N VAL A 41 21.41 -5.17 -0.26
CA VAL A 41 20.62 -5.36 -1.50
C VAL A 41 21.06 -4.42 -2.61
N VAL A 42 21.50 -3.20 -2.28
CA VAL A 42 22.09 -2.28 -3.27
C VAL A 42 23.33 -2.91 -3.90
N ARG A 43 24.30 -3.34 -3.09
CA ARG A 43 25.53 -3.99 -3.56
C ARG A 43 25.24 -5.26 -4.36
N GLY A 44 24.32 -6.09 -3.87
CA GLY A 44 23.91 -7.33 -4.53
C GLY A 44 23.23 -7.11 -5.88
N ALA A 45 22.36 -6.10 -5.99
CA ALA A 45 21.71 -5.75 -7.25
C ALA A 45 22.71 -5.21 -8.29
N MET A 46 23.63 -4.32 -7.90
CA MET A 46 24.68 -3.79 -8.76
C MET A 46 25.61 -4.90 -9.26
N ALA A 47 26.04 -5.80 -8.38
CA ALA A 47 26.88 -6.94 -8.74
C ALA A 47 26.20 -7.87 -9.75
N LYS A 48 24.90 -8.18 -9.56
CA LYS A 48 24.12 -9.01 -10.49
C LYS A 48 23.91 -8.33 -11.84
N ALA A 49 23.65 -7.02 -11.84
CA ALA A 49 23.51 -6.23 -13.07
C ALA A 49 24.86 -5.98 -13.75
N LYS A 50 25.99 -6.17 -13.07
CA LYS A 50 27.37 -5.85 -13.54
C LYS A 50 27.50 -4.36 -13.91
N VAL A 51 26.90 -3.47 -13.11
CA VAL A 51 26.95 -2.01 -13.30
C VAL A 51 27.80 -1.36 -12.22
N ALA A 52 28.49 -0.28 -12.58
CA ALA A 52 29.16 0.62 -11.66
C ALA A 52 28.17 1.72 -11.19
N ALA A 53 28.52 2.44 -10.14
CA ALA A 53 27.72 3.57 -9.68
C ALA A 53 27.53 4.65 -10.75
N SER A 54 28.55 4.90 -11.58
CA SER A 54 28.51 5.83 -12.72
C SER A 54 27.48 5.47 -13.80
N ASP A 55 27.03 4.22 -13.84
CA ASP A 55 26.02 3.76 -14.81
C ASP A 55 24.58 4.01 -14.31
N ILE A 56 24.43 4.44 -13.04
CA ILE A 56 23.14 4.68 -12.39
C ILE A 56 22.76 6.16 -12.52
N ALA A 57 21.69 6.45 -13.25
CA ALA A 57 21.23 7.81 -13.47
C ALA A 57 20.62 8.45 -12.21
N ALA A 58 19.81 7.70 -11.46
CA ALA A 58 19.14 8.15 -10.25
C ALA A 58 18.64 6.97 -9.39
N ILE A 59 18.25 7.28 -8.15
CA ILE A 59 17.69 6.36 -7.18
C ILE A 59 16.27 6.77 -6.85
N GLY A 60 15.33 5.83 -6.95
CA GLY A 60 13.97 5.94 -6.43
C GLY A 60 13.82 5.09 -5.17
N VAL A 61 13.11 5.65 -4.19
CA VAL A 61 12.73 5.01 -2.94
C VAL A 61 11.24 4.71 -2.96
N THR A 62 10.86 3.54 -2.48
CA THR A 62 9.48 3.19 -2.19
C THR A 62 9.44 2.36 -0.91
N ASN A 63 8.36 2.46 -0.17
CA ASN A 63 8.25 1.90 1.16
C ASN A 63 6.84 1.40 1.46
N GLN A 64 6.73 0.47 2.40
CA GLN A 64 5.46 0.25 3.10
C GLN A 64 5.09 1.54 3.83
N ARG A 65 3.90 2.10 3.51
CA ARG A 65 3.44 3.37 4.05
C ARG A 65 3.15 3.26 5.55
N GLU A 66 2.92 4.37 6.21
CA GLU A 66 2.44 4.55 7.59
C GLU A 66 3.35 3.98 8.70
N THR A 67 4.32 3.13 8.37
CA THR A 67 5.28 2.60 9.36
C THR A 67 6.11 3.74 9.93
N THR A 68 6.01 3.95 11.24
CA THR A 68 6.42 5.15 11.95
C THR A 68 7.66 4.93 12.77
N LEU A 69 8.67 5.78 12.62
CA LEU A 69 9.84 5.77 13.48
C LEU A 69 10.27 7.17 13.89
N VAL A 70 11.02 7.25 14.98
CA VAL A 70 11.63 8.48 15.51
C VAL A 70 13.09 8.20 15.83
N TRP A 71 13.97 9.11 15.39
CA TRP A 71 15.40 8.99 15.64
C TRP A 71 16.03 10.33 16.04
N ASP A 72 17.18 10.25 16.66
CA ASP A 72 17.96 11.41 17.08
C ASP A 72 18.80 11.93 15.90
N ARG A 73 18.65 13.22 15.57
CA ARG A 73 19.35 13.83 14.42
C ARG A 73 20.87 13.94 14.60
N GLU A 74 21.34 13.99 15.84
CA GLU A 74 22.77 14.17 16.14
C GLU A 74 23.52 12.83 16.16
N THR A 75 22.85 11.77 16.61
CA THR A 75 23.46 10.44 16.74
C THR A 75 23.03 9.47 15.65
N GLY A 76 21.94 9.74 14.96
CA GLY A 76 21.34 8.85 13.97
C GLY A 76 20.71 7.59 14.58
N LYS A 77 20.54 7.52 15.89
CA LYS A 77 19.99 6.35 16.57
C LYS A 77 18.49 6.44 16.69
N PRO A 78 17.74 5.40 16.28
CA PRO A 78 16.33 5.29 16.59
C PRO A 78 16.10 5.22 18.10
N TYR A 79 15.03 5.89 18.58
CA TYR A 79 14.64 5.81 20.00
C TYR A 79 13.93 4.50 20.34
N CYS A 80 13.27 3.89 19.35
CA CYS A 80 12.61 2.58 19.46
C CYS A 80 12.55 1.92 18.08
N ASN A 81 12.04 0.69 18.02
CA ASN A 81 11.70 0.05 16.76
C ASN A 81 10.62 0.83 16.01
N ALA A 82 10.60 0.71 14.69
CA ALA A 82 9.54 1.30 13.87
C ALA A 82 8.21 0.59 14.13
N VAL A 83 7.16 1.36 14.43
CA VAL A 83 5.79 0.85 14.64
C VAL A 83 5.13 0.65 13.29
N VAL A 84 4.82 -0.60 12.95
CA VAL A 84 4.36 -1.01 11.61
C VAL A 84 2.90 -0.59 11.38
N TRP A 85 2.50 -0.41 10.12
CA TRP A 85 1.14 -0.02 9.72
C TRP A 85 0.03 -0.94 10.26
N GLN A 86 0.33 -2.24 10.47
CA GLN A 86 -0.61 -3.24 11.02
C GLN A 86 -0.80 -3.16 12.54
N ASP A 87 0.04 -2.38 13.22
CA ASP A 87 0.06 -2.28 14.69
C ASP A 87 -1.21 -1.60 15.22
N THR A 88 -1.78 -2.17 16.26
CA THR A 88 -3.06 -1.71 16.85
C THR A 88 -2.91 -1.06 18.23
N ARG A 89 -1.67 -0.83 18.71
CA ARG A 89 -1.42 -0.25 20.06
C ARG A 89 -2.05 1.13 20.29
N THR A 90 -2.42 1.83 19.24
CA THR A 90 -2.98 3.18 19.29
C THR A 90 -4.52 3.22 19.38
N ASN A 91 -5.19 2.08 19.65
CA ASN A 91 -6.65 1.99 19.72
C ASN A 91 -7.26 3.01 20.71
N GLU A 92 -6.64 3.19 21.89
CA GLU A 92 -7.13 4.16 22.88
C GLU A 92 -7.02 5.60 22.39
N ILE A 93 -5.89 5.95 21.76
CA ILE A 93 -5.68 7.26 21.14
C ILE A 93 -6.76 7.54 20.08
N ILE A 94 -7.05 6.57 19.22
CA ILE A 94 -8.10 6.69 18.20
C ILE A 94 -9.48 6.88 18.83
N ARG A 95 -9.79 6.11 19.88
CA ARG A 95 -11.06 6.24 20.62
C ARG A 95 -11.20 7.65 21.23
N ASP A 96 -10.13 8.14 21.85
CA ASP A 96 -10.13 9.49 22.45
C ASP A 96 -10.27 10.59 21.41
N LEU A 97 -9.55 10.52 20.30
CA LEU A 97 -9.68 11.47 19.19
C LEU A 97 -11.08 11.48 18.58
N GLY A 98 -11.75 10.32 18.56
CA GLY A 98 -13.10 10.16 18.02
C GLY A 98 -14.24 10.57 18.96
N ARG A 99 -13.98 10.90 20.23
CA ARG A 99 -15.04 11.30 21.20
C ARG A 99 -15.84 12.51 20.72
N GLU A 100 -15.17 13.44 20.06
CA GLU A 100 -15.79 14.61 19.46
C GLU A 100 -15.71 14.53 17.94
N GLY A 101 -16.83 14.44 17.25
CA GLY A 101 -16.89 14.41 15.79
C GLY A 101 -16.74 13.03 15.14
N GLY A 102 -16.58 11.98 15.94
CA GLY A 102 -16.54 10.59 15.46
C GLY A 102 -15.31 10.25 14.61
N GLN A 103 -15.39 9.13 13.89
CA GLN A 103 -14.31 8.61 13.05
C GLN A 103 -13.89 9.57 11.92
N ASP A 104 -14.80 10.44 11.47
CA ASP A 104 -14.57 11.34 10.35
C ASP A 104 -14.16 12.78 10.78
N ARG A 105 -13.84 12.99 12.08
CA ARG A 105 -13.52 14.30 12.68
C ARG A 105 -12.58 15.17 11.83
N ILE A 106 -11.52 14.57 11.27
CA ILE A 106 -10.50 15.29 10.48
C ILE A 106 -10.52 14.92 9.00
N ARG A 107 -11.38 13.98 8.59
CA ARG A 107 -11.38 13.39 7.26
C ARG A 107 -11.46 14.40 6.13
N LYS A 108 -12.24 15.47 6.30
CA LYS A 108 -12.38 16.52 5.29
C LYS A 108 -11.05 17.19 4.91
N LYS A 109 -10.10 17.26 5.85
CA LYS A 109 -8.77 17.82 5.62
C LYS A 109 -7.80 16.78 5.09
N VAL A 110 -7.72 15.63 5.75
CA VAL A 110 -6.67 14.64 5.50
C VAL A 110 -7.09 13.49 4.57
N GLY A 111 -8.39 13.37 4.23
CA GLY A 111 -8.92 12.30 3.38
C GLY A 111 -9.07 10.93 4.06
N LEU A 112 -8.68 10.82 5.32
CA LEU A 112 -8.56 9.57 6.07
C LEU A 112 -9.53 9.53 7.25
N PRO A 113 -10.16 8.38 7.54
CA PRO A 113 -10.86 8.17 8.81
C PRO A 113 -9.86 8.05 9.96
N LEU A 114 -10.28 8.31 11.20
CA LEU A 114 -9.48 7.99 12.37
C LEU A 114 -9.31 6.45 12.46
N ALA A 115 -8.05 5.99 12.39
CA ALA A 115 -7.71 4.57 12.49
C ALA A 115 -6.27 4.37 12.97
N THR A 116 -6.00 3.25 13.62
CA THR A 116 -4.66 2.85 14.08
C THR A 116 -3.67 2.66 12.93
N TYR A 117 -4.18 2.48 11.73
CA TYR A 117 -3.45 2.23 10.50
C TYR A 117 -2.43 3.34 10.17
N PHE A 118 -2.78 4.60 10.41
CA PHE A 118 -2.03 5.78 9.97
C PHE A 118 -0.94 6.21 10.94
N SER A 119 0.02 7.06 10.49
CA SER A 119 1.24 7.39 11.24
C SER A 119 1.01 8.29 12.44
N GLY A 120 0.13 9.30 12.35
CA GLY A 120 -0.04 10.32 13.40
C GLY A 120 -0.31 9.73 14.79
N PRO A 121 -1.29 8.82 14.96
CA PRO A 121 -1.54 8.15 16.24
C PRO A 121 -0.35 7.37 16.77
N LYS A 122 0.45 6.72 15.88
CA LYS A 122 1.67 6.00 16.26
C LYS A 122 2.75 6.95 16.75
N LEU A 123 2.90 8.09 16.08
CA LEU A 123 3.85 9.13 16.49
C LEU A 123 3.46 9.72 17.85
N ARG A 124 2.19 10.03 18.08
CA ARG A 124 1.68 10.44 19.39
C ARG A 124 1.99 9.40 20.46
N TRP A 125 1.72 8.13 20.18
CA TRP A 125 2.02 7.05 21.12
C TRP A 125 3.52 6.99 21.47
N ILE A 126 4.41 7.13 20.48
CA ILE A 126 5.87 7.15 20.72
C ILE A 126 6.25 8.35 21.63
N LEU A 127 5.70 9.52 21.38
CA LEU A 127 5.94 10.72 22.19
C LEU A 127 5.47 10.57 23.65
N GLU A 128 4.40 9.81 23.88
CA GLU A 128 3.81 9.58 25.21
C GLU A 128 4.49 8.42 25.98
N ASN A 129 5.02 7.41 25.27
CA ASN A 129 5.42 6.15 25.91
C ASN A 129 6.92 5.80 25.81
N VAL A 130 7.68 6.47 24.93
CA VAL A 130 9.11 6.21 24.78
C VAL A 130 9.91 7.26 25.51
N GLU A 131 10.71 6.82 26.50
CA GLU A 131 11.50 7.69 27.38
C GLU A 131 12.41 8.65 26.59
N GLY A 132 12.41 9.92 26.92
CA GLY A 132 13.28 10.96 26.38
C GLY A 132 12.89 11.48 25.00
N VAL A 133 11.89 10.88 24.32
CA VAL A 133 11.49 11.33 22.96
C VAL A 133 10.82 12.69 22.99
N ARG A 134 9.90 12.92 23.94
CA ARG A 134 9.22 14.20 24.09
C ARG A 134 10.21 15.35 24.30
N GLU A 135 11.14 15.21 25.26
CA GLU A 135 12.15 16.21 25.54
C GLU A 135 13.10 16.44 24.36
N ALA A 136 13.41 15.38 23.61
CA ALA A 136 14.23 15.51 22.41
C ALA A 136 13.47 16.22 21.28
N ALA A 137 12.18 15.96 21.13
CA ALA A 137 11.33 16.65 20.15
C ALA A 137 11.19 18.15 20.47
N ASP A 138 10.95 18.50 21.73
CA ASP A 138 10.84 19.89 22.18
C ASP A 138 12.15 20.67 22.00
N ARG A 139 13.28 19.98 22.03
CA ARG A 139 14.62 20.54 21.75
C ARG A 139 15.01 20.52 20.28
N GLY A 140 14.13 20.02 19.39
CA GLY A 140 14.39 19.91 17.94
C GLY A 140 15.40 18.83 17.55
N ARG A 141 15.67 17.84 18.45
CA ARG A 141 16.60 16.73 18.20
C ARG A 141 15.92 15.50 17.63
N ALA A 142 14.68 15.20 18.03
CA ALA A 142 13.94 14.07 17.49
C ALA A 142 13.40 14.37 16.09
N LEU A 143 13.68 13.49 15.16
CA LEU A 143 13.14 13.49 13.80
C LEU A 143 12.13 12.36 13.65
N PHE A 144 10.97 12.68 13.07
CA PHE A 144 9.98 11.71 12.65
C PHE A 144 10.15 11.38 11.18
N GLY A 145 9.83 10.15 10.78
CA GLY A 145 9.65 9.76 9.39
C GLY A 145 8.97 8.41 9.25
N ASN A 146 8.50 8.15 8.04
CA ASN A 146 8.23 6.79 7.62
C ASN A 146 9.52 6.18 7.06
N ILE A 147 9.48 4.98 6.50
CA ILE A 147 10.69 4.27 6.05
C ILE A 147 11.37 4.97 4.88
N ASP A 148 10.60 5.65 4.00
CA ASP A 148 11.13 6.52 2.93
C ASP A 148 12.07 7.59 3.48
N THR A 149 11.57 8.38 4.44
CA THR A 149 12.35 9.46 5.09
C THR A 149 13.63 8.91 5.74
N TRP A 150 13.53 7.77 6.45
CA TRP A 150 14.68 7.11 7.06
C TRP A 150 15.74 6.68 6.03
N LEU A 151 15.31 6.08 4.92
CA LEU A 151 16.21 5.64 3.86
C LEU A 151 16.85 6.84 3.15
N ILE A 152 16.08 7.86 2.79
CA ILE A 152 16.58 9.05 2.11
C ILE A 152 17.56 9.80 3.00
N TRP A 153 17.23 9.97 4.29
CA TRP A 153 18.13 10.61 5.26
C TRP A 153 19.49 9.87 5.35
N ASN A 154 19.47 8.55 5.45
CA ASN A 154 20.70 7.75 5.50
C ASN A 154 21.47 7.72 4.18
N LEU A 155 20.77 7.63 3.03
CA LEU A 155 21.39 7.64 1.70
C LEU A 155 22.12 8.96 1.41
N THR A 156 21.59 10.06 1.93
CA THR A 156 22.08 11.41 1.64
C THR A 156 23.07 11.95 2.69
N GLY A 157 23.48 11.11 3.65
CA GLY A 157 24.55 11.46 4.60
C GLY A 157 24.24 11.23 6.08
N GLY A 158 22.99 10.98 6.46
CA GLY A 158 22.61 10.75 7.84
C GLY A 158 22.94 11.96 8.72
N VAL A 159 23.68 11.73 9.80
CA VAL A 159 24.14 12.81 10.72
C VAL A 159 25.04 13.86 10.04
N ASP A 160 25.67 13.53 8.93
CA ASP A 160 26.56 14.40 8.18
C ASP A 160 25.83 15.18 7.08
N GLY A 161 24.60 15.63 7.32
CA GLY A 161 23.83 16.49 6.39
C GLY A 161 22.74 15.78 5.61
N GLY A 162 22.30 14.62 6.06
CA GLY A 162 21.18 13.86 5.48
C GLY A 162 19.91 14.70 5.33
N LYS A 163 19.19 14.45 4.24
CA LYS A 163 17.95 15.18 3.91
C LYS A 163 16.77 14.58 4.66
N HIS A 164 16.14 15.38 5.50
CA HIS A 164 14.96 15.01 6.27
C HIS A 164 13.70 15.42 5.48
N ILE A 165 13.31 14.58 4.52
CA ILE A 165 12.20 14.82 3.60
C ILE A 165 11.28 13.59 3.53
N THR A 166 10.05 13.79 3.10
CA THR A 166 9.09 12.79 2.65
C THR A 166 8.37 13.32 1.43
N ASP A 167 7.74 12.44 0.64
CA ASP A 167 6.93 12.90 -0.48
C ASP A 167 5.46 13.11 -0.09
N VAL A 168 4.70 13.78 -0.98
CA VAL A 168 3.27 14.03 -0.80
C VAL A 168 2.46 12.75 -0.64
N THR A 169 2.87 11.62 -1.22
CA THR A 169 2.12 10.36 -1.13
C THR A 169 2.26 9.73 0.25
N ASN A 170 3.46 9.68 0.82
CA ASN A 170 3.71 9.23 2.18
C ASN A 170 3.11 10.22 3.21
N ALA A 171 3.29 11.52 3.02
CA ALA A 171 2.71 12.54 3.88
C ALA A 171 1.18 12.46 3.95
N SER A 172 0.50 12.14 2.84
CA SER A 172 -0.95 11.94 2.82
C SER A 172 -1.46 10.75 3.64
N ARG A 173 -0.55 9.87 4.10
CA ARG A 173 -0.87 8.70 4.93
C ARG A 173 -0.61 8.92 6.42
N THR A 174 -0.21 10.10 6.81
CA THR A 174 0.15 10.41 8.20
C THR A 174 -1.03 10.84 9.06
N MET A 175 -2.14 11.27 8.48
CA MET A 175 -3.23 12.03 9.12
C MET A 175 -2.83 13.44 9.56
N LEU A 176 -1.66 13.95 9.17
CA LEU A 176 -1.12 15.26 9.60
C LEU A 176 -1.08 16.28 8.46
N MET A 177 -1.16 15.83 7.20
CA MET A 177 -1.10 16.71 6.02
C MET A 177 -2.50 17.09 5.53
N ASP A 178 -2.71 18.37 5.28
CA ASP A 178 -3.92 18.87 4.58
C ASP A 178 -3.80 18.58 3.07
N LEU A 179 -4.79 17.88 2.50
CA LEU A 179 -4.81 17.49 1.09
C LEU A 179 -4.87 18.64 0.09
N LYS A 180 -5.33 19.82 0.51
CA LYS A 180 -5.44 21.00 -0.38
C LYS A 180 -4.15 21.78 -0.43
N THR A 181 -3.54 21.98 0.74
CA THR A 181 -2.33 22.81 0.86
C THR A 181 -1.05 22.00 0.66
N LEU A 182 -1.14 20.66 0.75
CA LEU A 182 -0.02 19.72 0.73
C LEU A 182 1.05 20.07 1.78
N ALA A 183 0.61 20.58 2.91
CA ALA A 183 1.44 21.00 4.03
C ALA A 183 0.95 20.34 5.33
N TRP A 184 1.83 20.25 6.33
CA TRP A 184 1.44 19.82 7.66
C TRP A 184 0.41 20.78 8.26
N ASP A 185 -0.71 20.25 8.78
CA ASP A 185 -1.76 21.06 9.42
C ASP A 185 -1.45 21.26 10.90
N GLN A 186 -1.13 22.50 11.29
CA GLN A 186 -0.81 22.84 12.67
C GLN A 186 -1.92 22.46 13.63
N GLY A 187 -3.20 22.72 13.28
CA GLY A 187 -4.33 22.41 14.16
C GLY A 187 -4.51 20.91 14.41
N ILE A 188 -4.14 20.08 13.44
CA ILE A 188 -4.15 18.62 13.61
C ILE A 188 -2.93 18.17 14.43
N CYS A 189 -1.76 18.75 14.18
CA CYS A 189 -0.58 18.50 15.01
C CYS A 189 -0.85 18.85 16.48
N ASP A 190 -1.47 19.99 16.75
CA ASP A 190 -1.87 20.42 18.10
C ASP A 190 -2.90 19.45 18.71
N LEU A 191 -3.90 19.00 17.93
CA LEU A 191 -4.90 18.01 18.37
C LEU A 191 -4.27 16.68 18.79
N MET A 192 -3.18 16.29 18.13
CA MET A 192 -2.46 15.05 18.40
C MET A 192 -1.26 15.26 19.34
N ASP A 193 -1.05 16.47 19.83
CA ASP A 193 0.10 16.85 20.67
C ASP A 193 1.45 16.46 20.03
N ILE A 194 1.60 16.74 18.73
CA ILE A 194 2.79 16.45 17.93
C ILE A 194 3.53 17.76 17.62
N PRO A 195 4.79 17.92 18.05
CA PRO A 195 5.61 19.07 17.68
C PRO A 195 5.88 19.09 16.17
N ILE A 196 5.35 20.09 15.45
CA ILE A 196 5.49 20.16 13.97
C ILE A 196 6.96 20.22 13.51
N GLY A 197 7.85 20.74 14.36
CA GLY A 197 9.29 20.85 14.06
C GLY A 197 10.03 19.51 13.93
N MET A 198 9.41 18.39 14.35
CA MET A 198 9.98 17.06 14.16
C MET A 198 9.57 16.40 12.85
N LEU A 199 8.62 16.99 12.11
CA LEU A 199 8.12 16.43 10.84
C LEU A 199 9.06 16.76 9.69
N PRO A 200 9.22 15.86 8.69
CA PRO A 200 10.07 16.10 7.52
C PRO A 200 9.51 17.19 6.60
N GLU A 201 10.35 17.77 5.77
CA GLU A 201 9.90 18.63 4.67
C GLU A 201 9.12 17.79 3.66
N ILE A 202 7.90 18.21 3.29
CA ILE A 202 7.10 17.56 2.25
C ILE A 202 7.60 18.02 0.88
N ARG A 203 7.94 17.07 0.02
CA ARG A 203 8.42 17.32 -1.34
C ARG A 203 7.51 16.60 -2.36
N THR A 204 7.74 16.88 -3.63
CA THR A 204 7.05 16.14 -4.71
C THR A 204 7.58 14.72 -4.83
N SER A 205 6.83 13.82 -5.48
CA SER A 205 7.24 12.42 -5.63
C SER A 205 8.41 12.22 -6.61
N SER A 206 8.74 13.24 -7.41
CA SER A 206 9.75 13.18 -8.46
C SER A 206 10.50 14.50 -8.58
N GLU A 207 11.59 14.61 -7.84
CA GLU A 207 12.55 15.71 -7.90
C GLU A 207 13.86 15.29 -7.24
N VAL A 208 14.97 15.98 -7.50
CA VAL A 208 16.24 15.67 -6.84
C VAL A 208 16.23 16.20 -5.42
N TYR A 209 16.08 15.32 -4.43
CA TYR A 209 16.06 15.65 -2.99
C TYR A 209 17.46 15.89 -2.44
N GLY A 210 18.43 15.17 -2.97
CA GLY A 210 19.81 15.16 -2.55
C GLY A 210 20.60 14.14 -3.36
N ARG A 211 21.80 13.87 -2.90
CA ARG A 211 22.69 12.92 -3.57
C ARG A 211 23.27 11.95 -2.55
N THR A 212 23.58 10.74 -2.97
CA THR A 212 24.25 9.76 -2.11
C THR A 212 25.66 10.23 -1.76
N VAL A 213 26.21 9.67 -0.70
CA VAL A 213 27.58 9.98 -0.26
C VAL A 213 28.54 8.85 -0.62
N ALA A 214 29.82 9.19 -0.87
CA ALA A 214 30.84 8.21 -1.26
C ALA A 214 31.04 7.08 -0.23
N LYS A 215 30.79 7.34 1.06
CA LYS A 215 30.81 6.33 2.14
C LYS A 215 29.55 5.47 2.18
N GLY A 216 28.53 5.78 1.37
CA GLY A 216 27.23 5.09 1.29
C GLY A 216 27.31 3.77 0.52
N PRO A 217 26.17 3.09 0.36
CA PRO A 217 26.12 1.78 -0.30
C PRO A 217 26.50 1.77 -1.76
N PHE A 218 26.35 2.90 -2.45
CA PHE A 218 26.70 3.06 -3.87
C PHE A 218 28.18 3.40 -4.10
N GLY A 219 28.83 3.98 -3.09
CA GLY A 219 30.24 4.38 -3.21
C GLY A 219 30.48 5.63 -4.06
N ASP A 220 29.43 6.35 -4.44
CA ASP A 220 29.47 7.51 -5.35
C ASP A 220 28.32 8.48 -5.06
N ASP A 221 28.33 9.61 -5.78
CA ASP A 221 27.42 10.73 -5.70
C ASP A 221 26.29 10.58 -6.75
N ILE A 222 25.23 9.84 -6.42
CA ILE A 222 24.09 9.56 -7.30
C ILE A 222 22.87 10.36 -6.82
N PRO A 223 22.06 10.98 -7.72
CA PRO A 223 20.83 11.64 -7.35
C PRO A 223 19.83 10.67 -6.67
N VAL A 224 19.32 11.04 -5.48
CA VAL A 224 18.12 10.45 -4.89
C VAL A 224 16.95 11.32 -5.32
N ALA A 225 16.09 10.80 -6.20
CA ALA A 225 15.23 11.66 -7.00
C ALA A 225 13.79 11.15 -7.19
N GLY A 226 13.41 10.05 -6.58
CA GLY A 226 12.05 9.52 -6.54
C GLY A 226 11.70 9.02 -5.16
N ASP A 227 10.50 9.36 -4.70
CA ASP A 227 9.94 8.88 -3.44
C ASP A 227 8.45 8.69 -3.60
N LEU A 228 7.96 7.49 -3.32
CA LEU A 228 6.55 7.10 -3.43
C LEU A 228 6.21 6.02 -2.42
N GLY A 229 5.07 6.16 -1.76
CA GLY A 229 4.48 5.02 -1.05
C GLY A 229 4.24 3.83 -1.99
N ASP A 230 4.33 2.60 -1.47
CA ASP A 230 4.32 1.37 -2.27
C ASP A 230 3.14 1.26 -3.25
N GLN A 231 1.94 1.61 -2.81
CA GLN A 231 0.73 1.50 -3.64
C GLN A 231 0.67 2.60 -4.69
N GLN A 232 1.16 3.79 -4.40
CA GLN A 232 1.31 4.89 -5.33
C GLN A 232 2.41 4.58 -6.36
N ALA A 233 3.53 4.03 -5.91
CA ALA A 233 4.58 3.55 -6.79
C ALA A 233 4.05 2.48 -7.77
N ALA A 234 3.28 1.50 -7.28
CA ALA A 234 2.64 0.52 -8.15
C ALA A 234 1.70 1.18 -9.18
N THR A 235 0.96 2.23 -8.79
CA THR A 235 0.07 2.97 -9.69
C THR A 235 0.87 3.67 -10.80
N VAL A 236 2.02 4.27 -10.46
CA VAL A 236 2.95 4.87 -11.43
C VAL A 236 3.59 3.80 -12.32
N GLY A 237 4.04 2.68 -11.76
CA GLY A 237 4.62 1.57 -12.51
C GLY A 237 3.63 0.90 -13.45
N GLN A 238 2.36 0.85 -13.07
CA GLN A 238 1.24 0.45 -13.94
C GLN A 238 0.86 1.54 -14.96
N THR A 239 1.52 2.69 -14.93
CA THR A 239 1.23 3.83 -15.81
C THR A 239 -0.24 4.28 -15.78
N CYS A 240 -0.85 4.28 -14.60
CA CYS A 240 -2.21 4.79 -14.38
C CYS A 240 -2.17 6.32 -14.25
N PHE A 241 -1.89 7.01 -15.36
CA PHE A 241 -1.66 8.46 -15.38
C PHE A 241 -2.91 9.28 -15.69
N GLU A 242 -3.94 8.65 -16.25
CA GLU A 242 -5.18 9.34 -16.61
C GLU A 242 -6.28 9.10 -15.56
N PRO A 243 -7.17 10.09 -15.33
CA PRO A 243 -8.35 9.90 -14.50
C PRO A 243 -9.19 8.70 -14.98
N GLY A 244 -9.59 7.84 -14.03
CA GLY A 244 -10.33 6.62 -14.31
C GLY A 244 -9.46 5.39 -14.58
N GLU A 245 -8.15 5.53 -14.68
CA GLU A 245 -7.26 4.38 -14.67
C GLU A 245 -7.05 3.88 -13.24
N ALA A 246 -7.07 2.56 -13.05
CA ALA A 246 -6.92 1.92 -11.77
C ALA A 246 -6.00 0.71 -11.82
N LYS A 247 -5.36 0.47 -10.68
CA LYS A 247 -4.62 -0.77 -10.43
C LYS A 247 -5.13 -1.46 -9.18
N ASN A 248 -4.95 -2.77 -9.09
CA ASN A 248 -5.13 -3.53 -7.87
C ASN A 248 -3.95 -4.47 -7.64
N THR A 249 -3.31 -4.34 -6.48
CA THR A 249 -2.21 -5.23 -6.07
C THR A 249 -2.77 -6.36 -5.23
N TYR A 250 -2.62 -7.61 -5.70
CA TYR A 250 -3.12 -8.82 -5.06
C TYR A 250 -2.01 -9.48 -4.23
N GLY A 251 -1.93 -9.13 -2.96
CA GLY A 251 -0.98 -9.68 -1.98
C GLY A 251 -1.67 -10.45 -0.85
N THR A 252 -1.16 -10.33 0.36
CA THR A 252 -1.80 -10.81 1.61
C THR A 252 -3.22 -10.24 1.75
N GLY A 253 -3.35 -8.92 1.52
CA GLY A 253 -4.57 -8.20 1.21
C GLY A 253 -4.52 -7.64 -0.21
N CYS A 254 -5.56 -6.92 -0.63
CA CYS A 254 -5.55 -6.18 -1.88
C CYS A 254 -5.66 -4.68 -1.63
N PHE A 255 -4.98 -3.90 -2.49
CA PHE A 255 -5.01 -2.46 -2.45
C PHE A 255 -5.32 -1.92 -3.86
N MET A 256 -6.53 -1.40 -4.00
CA MET A 256 -7.01 -0.83 -5.25
C MET A 256 -6.91 0.69 -5.19
N LEU A 257 -6.25 1.30 -6.18
CA LEU A 257 -6.17 2.74 -6.37
C LEU A 257 -6.78 3.13 -7.69
N LEU A 258 -7.67 4.12 -7.64
CA LEU A 258 -8.28 4.78 -8.81
C LEU A 258 -7.78 6.22 -8.91
N ASN A 259 -7.12 6.57 -10.00
CA ASN A 259 -6.70 7.94 -10.31
C ASN A 259 -7.92 8.84 -10.51
N THR A 260 -8.05 9.93 -9.72
CA THR A 260 -9.13 10.92 -9.82
C THR A 260 -8.69 12.24 -10.46
N GLY A 261 -7.45 12.30 -10.98
CA GLY A 261 -6.85 13.51 -11.54
C GLY A 261 -6.58 14.56 -10.46
N SER A 262 -6.72 15.83 -10.79
CA SER A 262 -6.56 16.95 -9.85
C SER A 262 -7.73 17.12 -8.85
N ARG A 263 -8.74 16.25 -8.92
CA ARG A 263 -9.95 16.34 -8.08
C ARG A 263 -9.74 15.61 -6.74
N ILE A 264 -9.91 16.33 -5.64
CA ILE A 264 -10.02 15.75 -4.30
C ILE A 264 -11.44 15.19 -4.15
N VAL A 265 -11.61 13.89 -4.37
CA VAL A 265 -12.89 13.20 -4.20
C VAL A 265 -13.00 12.72 -2.75
N GLN A 266 -13.89 13.34 -1.97
CA GLN A 266 -14.19 12.88 -0.61
C GLN A 266 -15.12 11.67 -0.67
N SER A 267 -14.65 10.52 -0.20
CA SER A 267 -15.45 9.30 -0.21
C SER A 267 -16.61 9.36 0.80
N ARG A 268 -17.79 8.89 0.36
CA ARG A 268 -18.98 8.67 1.19
C ARG A 268 -19.28 7.18 1.36
N HIS A 269 -18.48 6.31 0.72
CA HIS A 269 -18.68 4.87 0.70
C HIS A 269 -17.50 4.12 1.34
N GLY A 270 -16.84 4.74 2.34
CA GLY A 270 -15.81 4.07 3.13
C GLY A 270 -14.43 3.97 2.49
N LEU A 271 -14.17 4.64 1.37
CA LEU A 271 -12.84 4.66 0.75
C LEU A 271 -11.95 5.74 1.38
N ILE A 272 -10.67 5.66 1.09
CA ILE A 272 -9.66 6.65 1.49
C ILE A 272 -9.41 7.60 0.32
N THR A 273 -9.33 8.91 0.60
CA THR A 273 -8.83 9.90 -0.36
C THR A 273 -7.36 10.17 -0.06
N THR A 274 -6.49 10.06 -1.06
CA THR A 274 -5.03 10.17 -0.89
C THR A 274 -4.39 10.84 -2.10
N LEU A 275 -3.12 11.22 -2.00
CA LEU A 275 -2.33 11.59 -3.17
C LEU A 275 -2.00 10.33 -3.98
N CYS A 276 -2.10 10.43 -5.30
CA CYS A 276 -1.63 9.40 -6.23
C CYS A 276 -0.14 9.60 -6.54
N TYR A 277 0.24 10.82 -6.90
CA TYR A 277 1.63 11.30 -7.11
C TYR A 277 1.64 12.79 -7.41
N GLN A 278 2.83 13.40 -7.32
CA GLN A 278 3.11 14.72 -7.87
C GLN A 278 4.51 14.72 -8.48
N PHE A 279 4.64 15.04 -9.76
CA PHE A 279 5.93 15.05 -10.47
C PHE A 279 6.44 16.48 -10.68
N GLY A 280 7.51 16.82 -9.95
CA GLY A 280 8.10 18.17 -10.03
C GLY A 280 7.06 19.26 -9.76
N GLY A 281 7.11 20.33 -10.54
CA GLY A 281 6.16 21.45 -10.42
C GLY A 281 4.77 21.22 -11.03
N ALA A 282 4.41 19.99 -11.41
CA ALA A 282 3.09 19.69 -11.95
C ALA A 282 2.00 19.71 -10.87
N GLU A 283 0.74 19.85 -11.31
CA GLU A 283 -0.42 19.73 -10.44
C GLU A 283 -0.44 18.36 -9.75
N PRO A 284 -0.84 18.30 -8.45
CA PRO A 284 -0.96 17.04 -7.74
C PRO A 284 -2.07 16.17 -8.33
N VAL A 285 -1.84 14.87 -8.39
CA VAL A 285 -2.82 13.88 -8.80
C VAL A 285 -3.31 13.15 -7.56
N TYR A 286 -4.63 13.05 -7.41
CA TYR A 286 -5.29 12.38 -6.30
C TYR A 286 -5.79 11.00 -6.68
N ALA A 287 -6.09 10.18 -5.68
CA ALA A 287 -6.68 8.85 -5.86
C ALA A 287 -7.71 8.54 -4.78
N LEU A 288 -8.67 7.69 -5.13
CA LEU A 288 -9.42 6.90 -4.16
C LEU A 288 -8.70 5.58 -3.94
N GLU A 289 -8.59 5.18 -2.68
CA GLU A 289 -8.02 3.88 -2.30
C GLU A 289 -9.04 3.06 -1.51
N GLY A 290 -9.17 1.79 -1.89
CA GLY A 290 -9.88 0.78 -1.14
C GLY A 290 -8.96 -0.37 -0.78
N SER A 291 -8.93 -0.71 0.51
CA SER A 291 -8.11 -1.78 1.07
C SER A 291 -8.98 -2.98 1.43
N ILE A 292 -8.55 -4.17 1.03
CA ILE A 292 -9.16 -5.45 1.36
C ILE A 292 -8.16 -6.21 2.23
N ALA A 293 -8.51 -6.47 3.48
CA ALA A 293 -7.57 -7.01 4.45
C ALA A 293 -7.13 -8.45 4.14
N ILE A 294 -8.07 -9.29 3.73
CA ILE A 294 -7.88 -10.74 3.65
C ILE A 294 -8.18 -11.25 2.23
N THR A 295 -7.11 -11.55 1.50
CA THR A 295 -7.17 -12.16 0.15
C THR A 295 -6.17 -13.30 0.04
N GLY A 296 -4.89 -13.05 -0.25
CA GLY A 296 -3.86 -14.08 -0.21
C GLY A 296 -3.68 -14.72 1.16
N ALA A 297 -3.95 -13.97 2.23
CA ALA A 297 -4.01 -14.51 3.59
C ALA A 297 -5.05 -15.61 3.75
N LEU A 298 -6.18 -15.55 3.03
CA LEU A 298 -7.19 -16.61 3.03
C LEU A 298 -6.68 -17.90 2.39
N VAL A 299 -5.92 -17.77 1.30
CA VAL A 299 -5.25 -18.92 0.64
C VAL A 299 -4.22 -19.53 1.59
N GLN A 300 -3.42 -18.70 2.25
CA GLN A 300 -2.46 -19.17 3.26
C GLN A 300 -3.17 -19.89 4.42
N TRP A 301 -4.30 -19.36 4.87
CA TRP A 301 -5.11 -19.98 5.93
C TRP A 301 -5.62 -21.37 5.51
N LEU A 302 -6.08 -21.54 4.26
CA LEU A 302 -6.43 -22.87 3.72
C LEU A 302 -5.24 -23.84 3.76
N ARG A 303 -4.04 -23.35 3.43
CA ARG A 303 -2.81 -24.14 3.45
C ARG A 303 -2.39 -24.48 4.88
N ASP A 304 -2.26 -23.48 5.72
CA ASP A 304 -1.57 -23.61 7.01
C ASP A 304 -2.49 -24.14 8.13
N ASN A 305 -3.76 -23.76 8.12
CA ASN A 305 -4.72 -24.11 9.17
C ASN A 305 -5.61 -25.30 8.78
N LEU A 306 -6.16 -25.30 7.56
CA LEU A 306 -7.04 -26.38 7.10
C LEU A 306 -6.31 -27.52 6.38
N LYS A 307 -5.06 -27.31 5.93
CA LYS A 307 -4.27 -28.31 5.21
C LYS A 307 -4.98 -28.86 3.96
N LEU A 308 -5.73 -28.01 3.26
CA LEU A 308 -6.45 -28.39 2.04
C LEU A 308 -5.57 -28.37 0.79
N ILE A 309 -4.47 -27.63 0.84
CA ILE A 309 -3.41 -27.51 -0.18
C ILE A 309 -2.05 -27.49 0.52
N ASP A 310 -0.99 -27.89 -0.15
CA ASP A 310 0.38 -27.87 0.35
C ASP A 310 1.11 -26.57 -0.03
N THR A 311 0.81 -26.04 -1.20
CA THR A 311 1.36 -24.76 -1.70
C THR A 311 0.24 -23.83 -2.18
N ALA A 312 0.47 -22.51 -2.14
CA ALA A 312 -0.54 -21.55 -2.56
C ALA A 312 -0.99 -21.69 -4.04
N PRO A 313 -0.13 -22.00 -5.01
CA PRO A 313 -0.54 -22.21 -6.39
C PRO A 313 -1.53 -23.38 -6.59
N GLU A 314 -1.46 -24.45 -5.79
CA GLU A 314 -2.34 -25.61 -5.89
C GLU A 314 -3.83 -25.28 -5.72
N ILE A 315 -4.16 -24.11 -5.16
CA ILE A 315 -5.56 -23.70 -4.98
C ILE A 315 -6.28 -23.60 -6.32
N GLU A 316 -5.60 -23.19 -7.39
CA GLU A 316 -6.20 -23.11 -8.73
C GLU A 316 -6.58 -24.50 -9.25
N ASP A 317 -5.65 -25.46 -9.19
CA ASP A 317 -5.89 -26.81 -9.64
C ASP A 317 -7.03 -27.46 -8.84
N LEU A 318 -7.04 -27.25 -7.52
CA LEU A 318 -8.11 -27.75 -6.66
C LEU A 318 -9.47 -27.10 -7.00
N ALA A 319 -9.51 -25.80 -7.24
CA ALA A 319 -10.73 -25.09 -7.62
C ALA A 319 -11.25 -25.50 -9.00
N ARG A 320 -10.35 -25.88 -9.93
CA ARG A 320 -10.72 -26.39 -11.27
C ARG A 320 -11.31 -27.80 -11.26
N THR A 321 -11.24 -28.54 -10.16
CA THR A 321 -11.91 -29.86 -10.02
C THR A 321 -13.43 -29.76 -9.98
N VAL A 322 -13.98 -28.55 -9.80
CA VAL A 322 -15.43 -28.27 -9.75
C VAL A 322 -15.79 -27.17 -10.74
N LYS A 323 -17.06 -27.14 -11.18
CA LYS A 323 -17.56 -26.15 -12.15
C LYS A 323 -17.84 -24.80 -11.54
N ASP A 324 -18.30 -24.77 -10.28
CA ASP A 324 -18.75 -23.60 -9.55
C ASP A 324 -18.43 -23.73 -8.06
N ASN A 325 -18.89 -22.82 -7.23
CA ASN A 325 -18.66 -22.82 -5.79
C ASN A 325 -19.63 -23.74 -5.00
N GLY A 326 -20.45 -24.53 -5.67
CA GLY A 326 -21.43 -25.42 -5.01
C GLY A 326 -22.50 -24.70 -4.17
N GLY A 327 -22.66 -23.41 -4.37
CA GLY A 327 -23.58 -22.56 -3.60
C GLY A 327 -23.01 -22.02 -2.28
N ILE A 328 -21.72 -22.27 -1.97
CA ILE A 328 -21.09 -21.74 -0.75
C ILE A 328 -20.41 -20.40 -1.01
N TYR A 329 -20.41 -19.55 0.00
CA TYR A 329 -19.71 -18.27 0.02
C TYR A 329 -18.86 -18.19 1.28
N PHE A 330 -17.59 -17.86 1.11
CA PHE A 330 -16.66 -17.67 2.22
C PHE A 330 -16.38 -16.16 2.39
N VAL A 331 -16.89 -15.57 3.46
CA VAL A 331 -16.61 -14.17 3.83
C VAL A 331 -15.47 -14.14 4.83
N PRO A 332 -14.26 -13.64 4.44
CA PRO A 332 -13.07 -13.77 5.27
C PRO A 332 -12.87 -12.59 6.24
N ALA A 333 -13.89 -12.27 7.03
CA ALA A 333 -13.84 -11.18 8.02
C ALA A 333 -13.08 -11.60 9.29
N PHE A 334 -11.81 -12.06 9.17
CA PHE A 334 -11.04 -12.59 10.29
C PHE A 334 -10.77 -11.56 11.38
N SER A 335 -10.59 -10.30 11.00
CA SER A 335 -10.38 -9.16 11.90
C SER A 335 -11.37 -8.02 11.60
N GLY A 336 -12.60 -8.38 11.25
CA GLY A 336 -13.59 -7.44 10.75
C GLY A 336 -13.53 -7.26 9.24
N LEU A 337 -14.32 -6.31 8.73
CA LEU A 337 -14.39 -5.92 7.33
C LEU A 337 -13.85 -4.49 7.18
N PHE A 338 -12.98 -4.27 6.21
CA PHE A 338 -12.47 -2.95 5.84
C PHE A 338 -13.42 -2.27 4.84
N ALA A 339 -12.89 -1.47 3.94
CA ALA A 339 -13.69 -0.81 2.92
C ALA A 339 -14.56 -1.80 2.12
N PRO A 340 -15.83 -1.46 1.82
CA PRO A 340 -16.51 -0.22 2.18
C PRO A 340 -17.22 -0.24 3.54
N TYR A 341 -17.17 -1.35 4.28
CA TYR A 341 -18.04 -1.61 5.43
C TYR A 341 -17.55 -1.01 6.75
N TRP A 342 -16.24 -1.06 7.02
CA TRP A 342 -15.61 -0.65 8.31
C TRP A 342 -16.32 -1.25 9.54
N ARG A 343 -16.52 -2.58 9.51
CA ARG A 343 -17.20 -3.36 10.55
C ARG A 343 -16.18 -4.20 11.31
N ASP A 344 -15.76 -3.74 12.47
CA ASP A 344 -14.85 -4.42 13.40
C ASP A 344 -15.55 -5.54 14.19
N ASP A 345 -16.87 -5.49 14.30
CA ASP A 345 -17.73 -6.51 14.90
C ASP A 345 -17.99 -7.73 13.99
N ALA A 346 -17.71 -7.63 12.69
CA ALA A 346 -17.87 -8.75 11.77
C ALA A 346 -16.81 -9.84 12.01
N ARG A 347 -17.19 -11.11 11.81
CA ARG A 347 -16.27 -12.26 11.83
C ARG A 347 -16.50 -13.14 10.62
N GLY A 348 -15.45 -13.88 10.21
CA GLY A 348 -15.48 -14.77 9.05
C GLY A 348 -16.62 -15.80 9.13
N ALA A 349 -17.27 -16.02 7.99
CA ALA A 349 -18.37 -16.99 7.89
C ALA A 349 -18.32 -17.75 6.57
N ILE A 350 -18.76 -19.01 6.62
CA ILE A 350 -19.01 -19.84 5.43
C ILE A 350 -20.51 -20.16 5.44
N VAL A 351 -21.22 -19.73 4.39
CA VAL A 351 -22.66 -19.94 4.26
C VAL A 351 -23.02 -20.75 3.02
N GLY A 352 -24.16 -21.40 3.00
CA GLY A 352 -24.65 -22.18 1.86
C GLY A 352 -24.17 -23.64 1.83
N LEU A 353 -23.61 -24.17 2.92
CA LEU A 353 -23.12 -25.57 3.00
C LEU A 353 -24.25 -26.60 2.79
N THR A 354 -23.97 -27.54 1.92
CA THR A 354 -24.81 -28.75 1.69
C THR A 354 -23.91 -29.99 1.62
N ARG A 355 -24.51 -31.20 1.61
CA ARG A 355 -23.76 -32.46 1.47
C ARG A 355 -23.05 -32.62 0.11
N TYR A 356 -23.37 -31.78 -0.87
CA TYR A 356 -22.72 -31.76 -2.19
C TYR A 356 -21.33 -31.11 -2.15
N VAL A 357 -21.10 -30.21 -1.20
CA VAL A 357 -19.85 -29.43 -1.12
C VAL A 357 -18.66 -30.30 -0.77
N ASN A 358 -17.56 -30.11 -1.49
CA ASN A 358 -16.27 -30.76 -1.26
C ASN A 358 -15.13 -29.72 -1.24
N ARG A 359 -13.89 -30.19 -1.05
CA ARG A 359 -12.70 -29.30 -0.96
C ARG A 359 -12.47 -28.40 -2.18
N GLY A 360 -12.86 -28.85 -3.39
CA GLY A 360 -12.78 -28.05 -4.59
C GLY A 360 -13.70 -26.82 -4.56
N HIS A 361 -14.93 -26.99 -4.03
CA HIS A 361 -15.87 -25.89 -3.83
C HIS A 361 -15.36 -24.87 -2.80
N PHE A 362 -14.66 -25.34 -1.73
CA PHE A 362 -14.00 -24.44 -0.77
C PHE A 362 -12.91 -23.61 -1.45
N ALA A 363 -12.02 -24.26 -2.22
CA ALA A 363 -10.97 -23.56 -2.96
C ALA A 363 -11.56 -22.53 -3.93
N ARG A 364 -12.64 -22.90 -4.63
CA ARG A 364 -13.35 -22.01 -5.54
C ARG A 364 -13.94 -20.82 -4.83
N ALA A 365 -14.65 -21.03 -3.72
CA ALA A 365 -15.26 -19.96 -2.92
C ALA A 365 -14.22 -18.98 -2.33
N VAL A 366 -13.02 -19.46 -1.99
CA VAL A 366 -11.90 -18.63 -1.51
C VAL A 366 -11.37 -17.70 -2.61
N LEU A 367 -11.19 -18.21 -3.83
CA LEU A 367 -10.78 -17.38 -4.96
C LEU A 367 -11.88 -16.35 -5.32
N GLU A 368 -13.13 -16.80 -5.38
CA GLU A 368 -14.28 -15.93 -5.68
C GLU A 368 -14.49 -14.83 -4.63
N ALA A 369 -14.21 -15.11 -3.34
CA ALA A 369 -14.27 -14.13 -2.26
C ALA A 369 -13.35 -12.93 -2.53
N THR A 370 -12.14 -13.17 -3.05
CA THR A 370 -11.20 -12.11 -3.43
C THR A 370 -11.79 -11.22 -4.52
N ALA A 371 -12.39 -11.82 -5.55
CA ALA A 371 -12.98 -11.09 -6.65
C ALA A 371 -14.23 -10.29 -6.24
N PHE A 372 -15.08 -10.85 -5.39
CA PHE A 372 -16.27 -10.16 -4.87
C PHE A 372 -15.90 -8.95 -4.00
N GLN A 373 -14.93 -9.09 -3.08
CA GLN A 373 -14.45 -7.95 -2.28
C GLN A 373 -13.86 -6.83 -3.18
N THR A 374 -13.14 -7.19 -4.24
CA THR A 374 -12.64 -6.22 -5.22
C THR A 374 -13.80 -5.49 -5.92
N ARG A 375 -14.90 -6.18 -6.24
CA ARG A 375 -16.10 -5.58 -6.82
C ARG A 375 -16.77 -4.60 -5.85
N GLU A 376 -16.85 -4.91 -4.57
CA GLU A 376 -17.41 -3.99 -3.56
C GLU A 376 -16.63 -2.68 -3.49
N VAL A 377 -15.28 -2.77 -3.53
CA VAL A 377 -14.41 -1.60 -3.60
C VAL A 377 -14.63 -0.80 -4.89
N LEU A 378 -14.74 -1.48 -6.04
CA LEU A 378 -15.02 -0.82 -7.33
C LEU A 378 -16.37 -0.11 -7.34
N ASP A 379 -17.42 -0.75 -6.83
CA ASP A 379 -18.75 -0.14 -6.73
C ASP A 379 -18.70 1.16 -5.90
N ALA A 380 -17.96 1.14 -4.79
CA ALA A 380 -17.74 2.34 -3.97
C ALA A 380 -16.95 3.42 -4.73
N MET A 381 -15.90 3.03 -5.47
CA MET A 381 -15.09 3.96 -6.28
C MET A 381 -15.92 4.64 -7.38
N ASN A 382 -16.73 3.86 -8.10
CA ASN A 382 -17.60 4.39 -9.15
C ASN A 382 -18.65 5.35 -8.56
N ALA A 383 -19.26 4.98 -7.42
CA ALA A 383 -20.26 5.82 -6.74
C ALA A 383 -19.69 7.16 -6.26
N ASP A 384 -18.45 7.15 -5.75
CA ASP A 384 -17.81 8.36 -5.21
C ASP A 384 -17.17 9.24 -6.30
N SER A 385 -16.49 8.64 -7.29
CA SER A 385 -15.77 9.36 -8.33
C SER A 385 -16.69 9.84 -9.46
N GLY A 386 -17.78 9.13 -9.72
CA GLY A 386 -18.60 9.30 -10.91
C GLY A 386 -17.89 8.90 -12.21
N VAL A 387 -16.79 8.14 -12.11
CA VAL A 387 -15.99 7.67 -13.25
C VAL A 387 -16.09 6.15 -13.32
N GLU A 388 -16.52 5.63 -14.47
CA GLU A 388 -16.54 4.19 -14.70
C GLU A 388 -15.14 3.66 -15.03
N LEU A 389 -14.77 2.58 -14.37
CA LEU A 389 -13.55 1.84 -14.67
C LEU A 389 -13.66 1.21 -16.07
N LYS A 390 -12.67 1.42 -16.93
CA LYS A 390 -12.61 0.84 -18.28
C LYS A 390 -11.83 -0.48 -18.32
N SER A 391 -10.85 -0.62 -17.46
CA SER A 391 -10.04 -1.84 -17.28
C SER A 391 -9.33 -1.78 -15.94
N LEU A 392 -9.03 -2.94 -15.37
CA LEU A 392 -8.25 -3.05 -14.14
C LEU A 392 -6.86 -3.61 -14.44
N LYS A 393 -5.82 -2.84 -14.16
CA LYS A 393 -4.45 -3.32 -14.20
C LYS A 393 -4.11 -4.02 -12.87
N VAL A 394 -3.47 -5.18 -12.96
CA VAL A 394 -3.24 -6.04 -11.79
C VAL A 394 -1.78 -6.44 -11.63
N ASP A 395 -1.34 -6.55 -10.39
CA ASP A 395 -0.03 -7.06 -10.00
C ASP A 395 -0.09 -7.78 -8.64
N GLY A 396 1.06 -8.27 -8.16
CA GLY A 396 1.18 -9.02 -6.91
C GLY A 396 1.13 -10.54 -7.11
N GLY A 397 1.35 -11.27 -6.01
CA GLY A 397 1.60 -12.72 -6.07
C GLY A 397 0.42 -13.57 -6.56
N MET A 398 -0.83 -13.11 -6.37
CA MET A 398 -2.01 -13.91 -6.75
C MET A 398 -2.40 -13.78 -8.23
N VAL A 399 -1.84 -12.82 -8.98
CA VAL A 399 -2.25 -12.58 -10.38
C VAL A 399 -1.75 -13.67 -11.35
N GLY A 400 -0.91 -14.61 -10.86
CA GLY A 400 -0.56 -15.83 -11.57
C GLY A 400 -1.71 -16.81 -11.70
N ASN A 401 -2.76 -16.69 -10.87
CA ASN A 401 -3.93 -17.56 -10.89
C ASN A 401 -4.91 -17.10 -11.99
N ASP A 402 -4.93 -17.83 -13.09
CA ASP A 402 -5.74 -17.51 -14.27
C ASP A 402 -7.24 -17.64 -14.00
N LEU A 403 -7.63 -18.61 -13.16
CA LEU A 403 -9.03 -18.81 -12.79
C LEU A 403 -9.57 -17.60 -11.99
N LEU A 404 -8.79 -17.11 -11.03
CA LEU A 404 -9.13 -15.91 -10.27
C LEU A 404 -9.24 -14.69 -11.19
N MET A 405 -8.27 -14.49 -12.09
CA MET A 405 -8.24 -13.31 -12.96
C MET A 405 -9.40 -13.31 -13.98
N GLN A 406 -9.76 -14.46 -14.54
CA GLN A 406 -10.94 -14.57 -15.39
C GLN A 406 -12.22 -14.29 -14.60
N PHE A 407 -12.38 -14.90 -13.44
CA PHE A 407 -13.55 -14.63 -12.58
C PHE A 407 -13.61 -13.17 -12.14
N GLN A 408 -12.45 -12.54 -11.88
CA GLN A 408 -12.38 -11.11 -11.58
C GLN A 408 -12.89 -10.26 -12.74
N ALA A 409 -12.51 -10.55 -13.98
CA ALA A 409 -13.02 -9.86 -15.16
C ALA A 409 -14.55 -10.03 -15.28
N ASP A 410 -15.06 -11.24 -15.06
CA ASP A 410 -16.49 -11.56 -15.12
C ASP A 410 -17.30 -10.81 -14.05
N VAL A 411 -16.79 -10.76 -12.83
CA VAL A 411 -17.44 -10.04 -11.71
C VAL A 411 -17.43 -8.54 -11.91
N LEU A 412 -16.32 -7.97 -12.42
CA LEU A 412 -16.21 -6.52 -12.64
C LEU A 412 -16.92 -6.05 -13.90
N GLY A 413 -17.06 -6.91 -14.91
CA GLY A 413 -17.58 -6.56 -16.22
C GLY A 413 -16.63 -5.71 -17.07
N VAL A 414 -15.33 -5.69 -16.73
CA VAL A 414 -14.28 -4.97 -17.45
C VAL A 414 -13.03 -5.86 -17.63
N PRO A 415 -12.18 -5.58 -18.66
CA PRO A 415 -10.94 -6.31 -18.83
C PRO A 415 -10.02 -6.19 -17.62
N VAL A 416 -9.39 -7.31 -17.24
CA VAL A 416 -8.32 -7.40 -16.25
C VAL A 416 -7.00 -7.63 -16.98
N ILE A 417 -5.97 -6.82 -16.70
CA ILE A 417 -4.74 -6.77 -17.49
C ILE A 417 -3.52 -6.94 -16.60
N ARG A 418 -2.71 -7.97 -16.87
CA ARG A 418 -1.42 -8.20 -16.22
C ARG A 418 -0.28 -7.70 -17.11
N PRO A 419 0.68 -6.91 -16.56
CA PRO A 419 1.83 -6.42 -17.32
C PRO A 419 2.94 -7.48 -17.42
N THR A 420 3.85 -7.30 -18.38
CA THR A 420 5.05 -8.15 -18.53
C THR A 420 6.06 -7.98 -17.40
N VAL A 421 6.09 -6.82 -16.74
CA VAL A 421 6.94 -6.55 -15.58
C VAL A 421 6.07 -6.59 -14.32
N PRO A 422 6.16 -7.65 -13.51
CA PRO A 422 5.30 -7.81 -12.33
C PRO A 422 5.70 -6.90 -11.16
N GLU A 423 6.97 -6.45 -11.11
CA GLU A 423 7.53 -5.59 -10.04
C GLU A 423 7.18 -4.11 -10.26
N THR A 424 5.91 -3.82 -10.41
CA THR A 424 5.39 -2.49 -10.74
C THR A 424 5.70 -1.45 -9.67
N THR A 425 5.75 -1.82 -8.40
CA THR A 425 6.14 -0.95 -7.28
C THR A 425 7.56 -0.43 -7.44
N ALA A 426 8.53 -1.32 -7.67
CA ALA A 426 9.91 -0.94 -7.89
C ALA A 426 10.09 -0.12 -9.18
N LEU A 427 9.38 -0.49 -10.24
CA LEU A 427 9.40 0.23 -11.52
C LEU A 427 8.83 1.65 -11.36
N GLY A 428 7.76 1.84 -10.57
CA GLY A 428 7.17 3.14 -10.32
C GLY A 428 8.13 4.10 -9.59
N ALA A 429 8.84 3.62 -8.58
CA ALA A 429 9.88 4.40 -7.92
C ALA A 429 11.02 4.76 -8.89
N ALA A 430 11.43 3.82 -9.75
CA ALA A 430 12.41 4.07 -10.80
C ALA A 430 11.91 5.13 -11.81
N TYR A 431 10.64 5.06 -12.23
CA TYR A 431 10.02 6.06 -13.13
C TYR A 431 10.02 7.45 -12.50
N ALA A 432 9.65 7.59 -11.23
CA ALA A 432 9.69 8.87 -10.54
C ALA A 432 11.11 9.45 -10.51
N ALA A 433 12.11 8.65 -10.13
CA ALA A 433 13.51 9.07 -10.10
C ALA A 433 14.06 9.43 -11.49
N GLY A 434 13.81 8.57 -12.47
CA GLY A 434 14.28 8.78 -13.83
C GLY A 434 13.63 9.98 -14.51
N TYR A 435 12.36 10.28 -14.19
CA TYR A 435 11.69 11.47 -14.68
C TYR A 435 12.35 12.76 -14.12
N ALA A 436 12.67 12.76 -12.83
CA ALA A 436 13.30 13.92 -12.18
C ALA A 436 14.67 14.31 -12.79
N VAL A 437 15.41 13.33 -13.32
CA VAL A 437 16.73 13.56 -13.93
C VAL A 437 16.70 13.55 -15.48
N GLY A 438 15.51 13.44 -16.08
CA GLY A 438 15.35 13.44 -17.54
C GLY A 438 15.74 12.12 -18.23
N PHE A 439 15.89 11.02 -17.48
CA PHE A 439 16.12 9.68 -18.04
C PHE A 439 14.91 9.20 -18.85
N TRP A 440 13.69 9.49 -18.34
CA TRP A 440 12.44 9.49 -19.10
C TRP A 440 11.90 10.91 -19.19
N LYS A 441 11.56 11.36 -20.38
CA LYS A 441 11.21 12.76 -20.65
C LYS A 441 9.72 13.07 -20.43
N SER A 442 8.88 12.05 -20.35
CA SER A 442 7.43 12.23 -20.20
C SER A 442 6.73 10.96 -19.70
N GLN A 443 5.55 11.11 -19.13
CA GLN A 443 4.64 10.00 -18.78
C GLN A 443 4.27 9.17 -20.03
N LYS A 444 4.20 9.79 -21.20
CA LYS A 444 3.96 9.09 -22.48
C LYS A 444 5.09 8.11 -22.80
N GLU A 445 6.35 8.50 -22.58
CA GLU A 445 7.50 7.62 -22.77
C GLU A 445 7.49 6.43 -21.81
N MET A 446 7.19 6.67 -20.52
CA MET A 446 7.01 5.59 -19.54
C MET A 446 5.88 4.64 -19.95
N ARG A 447 4.73 5.17 -20.44
CA ARG A 447 3.61 4.37 -20.91
C ARG A 447 3.97 3.47 -22.11
N LEU A 448 4.88 3.89 -22.97
CA LEU A 448 5.36 3.06 -24.09
C LEU A 448 6.15 1.83 -23.61
N ASN A 449 6.76 1.89 -22.45
CA ASN A 449 7.47 0.77 -21.83
C ASN A 449 6.51 -0.27 -21.22
N TRP A 450 5.32 0.16 -20.82
CA TRP A 450 4.32 -0.73 -20.25
C TRP A 450 3.77 -1.68 -21.32
N LYS A 451 3.91 -2.98 -21.11
CA LYS A 451 3.46 -4.01 -22.05
C LYS A 451 2.52 -4.98 -21.35
N THR A 452 1.46 -5.36 -22.04
CA THR A 452 0.54 -6.40 -21.62
C THR A 452 1.19 -7.77 -21.78
N GLU A 453 1.18 -8.57 -20.71
CA GLU A 453 1.46 -10.00 -20.81
C GLU A 453 0.17 -10.76 -21.12
N LYS A 454 -0.89 -10.50 -20.36
CA LYS A 454 -2.18 -11.20 -20.52
C LYS A 454 -3.35 -10.28 -20.20
N THR A 455 -4.43 -10.46 -20.97
CA THR A 455 -5.72 -9.81 -20.73
C THR A 455 -6.80 -10.87 -20.60
N TRP A 456 -7.62 -10.76 -19.55
CA TRP A 456 -8.86 -11.53 -19.40
C TRP A 456 -10.03 -10.59 -19.68
N HIS A 457 -10.87 -11.01 -20.62
CA HIS A 457 -12.08 -10.27 -20.95
C HIS A 457 -13.28 -10.88 -20.22
N PRO A 458 -14.25 -10.05 -19.77
CA PRO A 458 -15.45 -10.56 -19.13
C PRO A 458 -16.23 -11.44 -20.12
N ASP A 459 -16.75 -12.59 -19.64
CA ASP A 459 -17.69 -13.42 -20.40
C ASP A 459 -19.07 -12.76 -20.38
N PRO A 460 -19.64 -12.38 -21.56
CA PRO A 460 -20.96 -11.74 -21.64
C PRO A 460 -22.09 -12.62 -21.09
N GLN A 461 -21.90 -13.93 -20.98
CA GLN A 461 -22.89 -14.86 -20.43
C GLN A 461 -22.69 -15.12 -18.94
N SER A 462 -21.65 -14.55 -18.32
CA SER A 462 -21.36 -14.77 -16.90
C SER A 462 -22.42 -14.09 -16.01
N ILE A 463 -22.91 -14.84 -15.03
CA ILE A 463 -23.79 -14.35 -13.95
C ILE A 463 -22.99 -13.87 -12.72
N ALA A 464 -21.66 -13.86 -12.81
CA ALA A 464 -20.78 -13.56 -11.67
C ALA A 464 -21.02 -12.15 -11.12
N GLY A 465 -21.10 -11.14 -11.97
CA GLY A 465 -21.36 -9.74 -11.60
C GLY A 465 -22.80 -9.42 -11.20
N THR A 466 -23.73 -10.34 -11.37
CA THR A 466 -25.17 -10.16 -11.09
C THR A 466 -25.66 -11.10 -10.00
N GLU A 467 -26.03 -12.32 -10.35
CA GLU A 467 -26.66 -13.27 -9.42
C GLU A 467 -25.70 -13.75 -8.31
N LEU A 468 -24.44 -14.09 -8.67
CA LEU A 468 -23.47 -14.57 -7.68
C LEU A 468 -23.06 -13.44 -6.74
N TYR A 469 -22.86 -12.23 -7.27
CA TYR A 469 -22.55 -11.06 -6.46
C TYR A 469 -23.71 -10.66 -5.53
N ALA A 470 -24.95 -10.80 -5.96
CA ALA A 470 -26.12 -10.57 -5.08
C ALA A 470 -26.14 -11.56 -3.89
N LYS A 471 -25.81 -12.84 -4.15
CA LYS A 471 -25.68 -13.85 -3.09
C LYS A 471 -24.48 -13.55 -2.17
N TRP A 472 -23.36 -13.09 -2.73
CA TRP A 472 -22.20 -12.64 -1.95
C TRP A 472 -22.61 -11.54 -0.94
N LYS A 473 -23.28 -10.48 -1.39
CA LYS A 473 -23.74 -9.40 -0.50
C LYS A 473 -24.64 -9.92 0.63
N LYS A 474 -25.50 -10.92 0.32
CA LYS A 474 -26.27 -11.60 1.34
C LYS A 474 -25.41 -12.39 2.32
N ALA A 475 -24.32 -13.03 1.86
CA ALA A 475 -23.39 -13.74 2.73
C ALA A 475 -22.64 -12.76 3.66
N VAL A 476 -22.17 -11.62 3.12
CA VAL A 476 -21.52 -10.56 3.91
C VAL A 476 -22.42 -10.09 5.06
N SER A 477 -23.71 -9.85 4.80
CA SER A 477 -24.63 -9.41 5.85
C SER A 477 -24.84 -10.42 7.00
N ARG A 478 -24.40 -11.68 6.84
CA ARG A 478 -24.45 -12.71 7.89
C ARG A 478 -23.25 -12.68 8.82
N THR A 479 -22.27 -11.85 8.57
CA THR A 479 -21.06 -11.70 9.39
C THR A 479 -21.15 -10.55 10.39
N PHE A 480 -22.16 -9.68 10.26
CA PHE A 480 -22.34 -8.50 11.10
C PHE A 480 -22.84 -8.87 12.51
N ASP A 481 -22.57 -8.01 13.47
CA ASP A 481 -23.03 -8.12 14.86
C ASP A 481 -22.61 -9.46 15.51
N TRP A 482 -21.48 -10.04 15.07
CA TRP A 482 -20.97 -11.31 15.58
C TRP A 482 -20.15 -11.14 16.85
N ALA A 483 -19.25 -10.19 16.88
CA ALA A 483 -18.43 -9.88 18.04
C ALA A 483 -19.01 -8.69 18.81
N THR A 484 -19.09 -8.82 20.13
CA THR A 484 -19.28 -7.65 21.00
C THR A 484 -18.01 -6.80 20.93
N VAL A 485 -18.15 -5.55 20.54
CA VAL A 485 -17.06 -4.57 20.60
C VAL A 485 -17.16 -3.92 21.97
N ASP A 486 -16.32 -4.38 22.93
CA ASP A 486 -16.20 -3.79 24.26
C ASP A 486 -15.52 -2.41 24.23
#